data_df10e10ea6539b649a1bc4d86c6e0382
#
_entry.id   df10e10ea6539b649a1bc4d86c6e0382
#
_cell.length_a   1.000
_cell.length_b   1.000
_cell.length_c   1.000
_cell.angle_alpha   90.00
_cell.angle_beta   90.00
_cell.angle_gamma   90.00
#
_symmetry.space_group_name_H-M   'P 1'
#
loop_
_entity.id
_entity.type
_entity.pdbx_description
1 polymer ?
#
loop_
_entity_poly.entity_id
_entity_poly.type
_entity_poly.pdbx_seq_one_letter_code
_entity_poly.pdbx_strand_id
1 'polypeptide(L)'
;MTYRWKQAFAVVGILALAAAVVQAGVKVRADFDKDYDFSTVRTFGWDAAGAGEVKLLMKEGGDPEQIRARWEPTIKDAVERELTKRGLVPATTGTPDIVMHYYFLSGPNSESQFRGQFVGAVPPWGLPDFEMTTTSFKIFEQGTLVLDFIDGPKRQIVWRGVAEAEVNRQNSPAKRDQRLREAVGELLKKYPPKIKK
;
A
#
# COMPACT_ATOMS: atom_id res chain seq x y z
N MET A 1 45.75 62.30 -22.22
CA MET A 1 44.32 62.12 -21.95
C MET A 1 43.96 60.68 -22.05
N THR A 2 43.79 60.04 -20.92
CA THR A 2 43.58 58.59 -20.79
C THR A 2 42.09 58.31 -20.50
N TYR A 3 41.42 57.66 -21.42
CA TYR A 3 40.00 57.27 -21.26
C TYR A 3 39.94 55.84 -20.72
N ARG A 4 39.59 55.67 -19.42
CA ARG A 4 39.41 54.39 -18.79
C ARG A 4 37.98 53.85 -18.99
N TRP A 5 37.84 52.82 -19.79
CA TRP A 5 36.56 52.07 -19.89
C TRP A 5 36.40 51.15 -18.68
N LYS A 6 35.38 51.44 -17.90
CA LYS A 6 34.91 50.52 -16.86
C LYS A 6 33.95 49.52 -17.50
N GLN A 7 34.36 48.29 -17.61
CA GLN A 7 33.46 47.21 -17.99
C GLN A 7 32.64 46.78 -16.76
N ALA A 8 31.34 46.99 -16.83
CA ALA A 8 30.37 46.47 -15.86
C ALA A 8 30.00 45.04 -16.25
N PHE A 9 30.42 44.07 -15.44
CA PHE A 9 29.95 42.69 -15.55
C PHE A 9 28.54 42.60 -14.95
N ALA A 10 27.54 42.42 -15.80
CA ALA A 10 26.20 42.05 -15.37
C ALA A 10 26.17 40.57 -15.06
N VAL A 11 26.12 40.25 -13.77
CA VAL A 11 25.88 38.85 -13.29
C VAL A 11 24.40 38.58 -13.42
N VAL A 12 24.00 37.83 -14.44
CA VAL A 12 22.66 37.30 -14.58
C VAL A 12 22.54 36.06 -13.66
N GLY A 13 21.96 36.29 -12.50
CA GLY A 13 21.60 35.19 -11.59
C GLY A 13 20.40 34.43 -12.13
N ILE A 14 20.64 33.23 -12.67
CA ILE A 14 19.57 32.30 -13.00
C ILE A 14 19.06 31.70 -11.68
N LEU A 15 17.94 32.22 -11.18
CA LEU A 15 17.16 31.55 -10.13
C LEU A 15 16.50 30.31 -10.74
N ALA A 16 17.11 29.15 -10.54
CA ALA A 16 16.45 27.87 -10.79
C ALA A 16 15.35 27.69 -9.73
N LEU A 17 14.11 28.02 -10.09
CA LEU A 17 12.93 27.65 -9.30
C LEU A 17 12.80 26.12 -9.38
N ALA A 18 13.32 25.42 -8.37
CA ALA A 18 13.01 24.02 -8.16
C ALA A 18 11.51 23.94 -7.75
N ALA A 19 10.65 23.69 -8.72
CA ALA A 19 9.26 23.35 -8.46
C ALA A 19 9.28 22.03 -7.69
N ALA A 20 9.14 22.10 -6.38
CA ALA A 20 8.88 20.92 -5.55
C ALA A 20 7.51 20.39 -5.98
N VAL A 21 7.50 19.35 -6.80
CA VAL A 21 6.29 18.59 -7.09
C VAL A 21 5.89 17.95 -5.76
N VAL A 22 4.91 18.54 -5.10
CA VAL A 22 4.27 17.92 -3.94
C VAL A 22 3.57 16.67 -4.46
N GLN A 23 4.29 15.58 -4.39
CA GLN A 23 3.75 14.28 -4.74
C GLN A 23 2.84 13.89 -3.58
N ALA A 24 1.53 13.76 -3.83
CA ALA A 24 0.58 13.30 -2.84
C ALA A 24 1.10 11.99 -2.26
N GLY A 25 1.51 12.03 -0.99
CA GLY A 25 2.19 10.92 -0.33
C GLY A 25 1.23 9.76 -0.11
N VAL A 26 1.77 8.57 -0.11
CA VAL A 26 1.03 7.36 0.30
C VAL A 26 0.76 7.46 1.80
N LYS A 27 -0.51 7.36 2.20
CA LYS A 27 -0.88 7.25 3.61
C LYS A 27 -0.88 5.78 4.00
N VAL A 28 -0.08 5.43 5.00
CA VAL A 28 0.02 4.05 5.48
C VAL A 28 -0.32 3.96 6.95
N ARG A 29 -1.05 2.90 7.29
CA ARG A 29 -1.32 2.49 8.66
C ARG A 29 -1.20 0.97 8.77
N ALA A 30 -0.94 0.49 9.96
CA ALA A 30 -0.95 -0.93 10.23
C ALA A 30 -1.46 -1.17 11.64
N ASP A 31 -2.12 -2.31 11.81
CA ASP A 31 -2.50 -2.86 13.09
C ASP A 31 -2.03 -4.32 13.19
N PHE A 32 -1.89 -4.83 14.41
CA PHE A 32 -1.32 -6.14 14.61
C PHE A 32 -1.77 -6.76 15.94
N ASP A 33 -1.79 -8.06 15.99
CA ASP A 33 -1.96 -8.82 17.20
C ASP A 33 -0.76 -8.63 18.14
N LYS A 34 -1.00 -8.06 19.32
CA LYS A 34 0.05 -7.73 20.29
C LYS A 34 0.63 -8.98 20.97
N ASP A 35 -0.12 -10.07 20.98
CA ASP A 35 0.27 -11.33 21.60
C ASP A 35 1.00 -12.25 20.62
N TYR A 36 1.06 -11.87 19.33
CA TYR A 36 1.78 -12.64 18.32
C TYR A 36 3.27 -12.33 18.33
N ASP A 37 4.10 -13.37 18.40
CA ASP A 37 5.56 -13.21 18.37
C ASP A 37 6.10 -13.15 16.93
N PHE A 38 6.18 -11.94 16.38
CA PHE A 38 6.73 -11.70 15.06
C PHE A 38 8.22 -12.06 14.93
N SER A 39 8.94 -12.23 16.04
CA SER A 39 10.36 -12.58 16.00
C SER A 39 10.62 -14.04 15.58
N THR A 40 9.60 -14.88 15.63
CA THR A 40 9.69 -16.29 15.22
C THR A 40 9.46 -16.52 13.73
N VAL A 41 8.90 -15.53 13.04
CA VAL A 41 8.55 -15.64 11.60
C VAL A 41 9.82 -15.72 10.75
N ARG A 42 9.90 -16.74 9.90
CA ARG A 42 11.01 -16.99 8.96
C ARG A 42 10.54 -17.15 7.52
N THR A 43 9.37 -17.75 7.34
CA THR A 43 8.86 -18.14 6.03
C THR A 43 7.56 -17.43 5.70
N PHE A 44 7.35 -17.16 4.43
CA PHE A 44 6.12 -16.57 3.93
C PHE A 44 5.61 -17.29 2.68
N GLY A 45 4.32 -17.16 2.42
CA GLY A 45 3.69 -17.66 1.20
C GLY A 45 2.38 -16.93 0.93
N TRP A 46 1.90 -16.99 -0.31
CA TRP A 46 0.59 -16.49 -0.66
C TRP A 46 -0.50 -17.51 -0.34
N ASP A 47 -1.72 -17.04 -0.10
CA ASP A 47 -2.84 -17.93 0.12
C ASP A 47 -3.06 -18.83 -1.11
N ALA A 48 -3.15 -20.14 -0.88
CA ALA A 48 -3.34 -21.12 -1.93
C ALA A 48 -4.70 -20.98 -2.65
N ALA A 49 -5.70 -20.43 -1.96
CA ALA A 49 -7.00 -20.13 -2.55
C ALA A 49 -6.98 -18.91 -3.49
N GLY A 50 -5.90 -18.15 -3.48
CA GLY A 50 -5.69 -16.95 -4.28
C GLY A 50 -4.94 -15.88 -3.49
N ALA A 51 -3.98 -15.23 -4.14
CA ALA A 51 -3.14 -14.21 -3.49
C ALA A 51 -3.93 -12.98 -3.04
N GLY A 52 -5.04 -12.68 -3.70
CA GLY A 52 -5.83 -11.53 -3.33
C GLY A 52 -7.10 -11.32 -4.14
N GLU A 53 -7.83 -10.28 -3.76
CA GLU A 53 -9.11 -9.92 -4.33
C GLU A 53 -9.16 -8.43 -4.72
N VAL A 54 -9.88 -8.12 -5.81
CA VAL A 54 -10.25 -6.75 -6.17
C VAL A 54 -11.72 -6.54 -5.85
N LYS A 55 -12.00 -5.56 -5.01
CA LYS A 55 -13.37 -5.21 -4.60
C LYS A 55 -13.71 -3.81 -5.13
N LEU A 56 -14.74 -3.72 -5.95
CA LEU A 56 -15.22 -2.47 -6.55
C LEU A 56 -16.55 -2.08 -5.93
N LEU A 57 -16.69 -0.81 -5.54
CA LEU A 57 -17.99 -0.29 -5.05
C LEU A 57 -19.01 -0.07 -6.14
N MET A 58 -18.57 0.11 -7.37
CA MET A 58 -19.43 0.35 -8.52
C MET A 58 -19.06 -0.57 -9.68
N LYS A 59 -20.08 -1.04 -10.40
CA LYS A 59 -19.90 -1.85 -11.62
C LYS A 59 -19.15 -1.12 -12.73
N GLU A 60 -19.23 0.22 -12.76
CA GLU A 60 -18.52 1.06 -13.74
C GLU A 60 -16.99 1.15 -13.49
N GLY A 61 -16.51 0.58 -12.38
CA GLY A 61 -15.08 0.53 -12.05
C GLY A 61 -14.25 -0.40 -12.94
N GLY A 62 -14.88 -1.20 -13.80
CA GLY A 62 -14.23 -2.18 -14.66
C GLY A 62 -14.45 -3.62 -14.19
N ASP A 63 -13.77 -4.55 -14.86
CA ASP A 63 -13.78 -5.97 -14.50
C ASP A 63 -12.75 -6.24 -13.38
N PRO A 64 -13.19 -6.70 -12.19
CA PRO A 64 -12.29 -7.00 -11.07
C PRO A 64 -11.19 -8.00 -11.44
N GLU A 65 -11.47 -8.99 -12.27
CA GLU A 65 -10.51 -10.00 -12.67
C GLU A 65 -9.41 -9.42 -13.59
N GLN A 66 -9.78 -8.54 -14.51
CA GLN A 66 -8.81 -7.85 -15.35
C GLN A 66 -7.93 -6.92 -14.52
N ILE A 67 -8.52 -6.24 -13.54
CA ILE A 67 -7.79 -5.36 -12.61
C ILE A 67 -6.84 -6.21 -11.78
N ARG A 68 -7.29 -7.35 -11.24
CA ARG A 68 -6.48 -8.30 -10.49
C ARG A 68 -5.31 -8.81 -11.34
N ALA A 69 -5.59 -9.36 -12.51
CA ALA A 69 -4.56 -9.90 -13.40
C ALA A 69 -3.47 -8.87 -13.74
N ARG A 70 -3.85 -7.60 -13.82
CA ARG A 70 -2.91 -6.52 -14.10
C ARG A 70 -2.04 -6.15 -12.90
N TRP A 71 -2.61 -6.07 -11.68
CA TRP A 71 -1.91 -5.52 -10.52
C TRP A 71 -1.23 -6.58 -9.65
N GLU A 72 -1.78 -7.79 -9.63
CA GLU A 72 -1.27 -8.89 -8.80
C GLU A 72 0.22 -9.17 -8.98
N PRO A 73 0.77 -9.25 -10.22
CA PRO A 73 2.20 -9.49 -10.39
C PRO A 73 3.07 -8.39 -9.74
N THR A 74 2.64 -7.13 -9.85
CA THR A 74 3.37 -6.00 -9.26
C THR A 74 3.27 -6.01 -7.73
N ILE A 75 2.09 -6.34 -7.17
CA ILE A 75 1.90 -6.46 -5.72
C ILE A 75 2.77 -7.57 -5.17
N LYS A 76 2.70 -8.76 -5.79
CA LYS A 76 3.46 -9.93 -5.34
C LYS A 76 4.96 -9.66 -5.36
N ASP A 77 5.49 -9.23 -6.49
CA ASP A 77 6.91 -8.88 -6.63
C ASP A 77 7.36 -7.85 -5.59
N ALA A 78 6.57 -6.81 -5.36
CA ALA A 78 6.93 -5.78 -4.39
C ALA A 78 6.92 -6.31 -2.94
N VAL A 79 5.90 -7.07 -2.56
CA VAL A 79 5.79 -7.65 -1.20
C VAL A 79 6.90 -8.67 -0.95
N GLU A 80 7.09 -9.61 -1.86
CA GLU A 80 8.12 -10.65 -1.73
C GLU A 80 9.53 -10.05 -1.61
N ARG A 81 9.82 -9.05 -2.42
CA ARG A 81 11.10 -8.33 -2.38
C ARG A 81 11.31 -7.61 -1.05
N GLU A 82 10.29 -6.97 -0.52
CA GLU A 82 10.38 -6.27 0.75
C GLU A 82 10.51 -7.24 1.94
N LEU A 83 9.85 -8.38 1.92
CA LEU A 83 9.99 -9.41 2.96
C LEU A 83 11.36 -10.08 2.89
N THR A 84 11.85 -10.38 1.68
CA THR A 84 13.18 -10.95 1.50
C THR A 84 14.29 -10.01 1.99
N LYS A 85 14.17 -8.70 1.77
CA LYS A 85 15.09 -7.70 2.35
C LYS A 85 15.12 -7.73 3.89
N ARG A 86 14.05 -8.22 4.52
CA ARG A 86 13.93 -8.36 5.98
C ARG A 86 14.39 -9.73 6.48
N GLY A 87 14.91 -10.56 5.60
CA GLY A 87 15.45 -11.88 5.93
C GLY A 87 14.42 -13.00 5.98
N LEU A 88 13.18 -12.75 5.54
CA LEU A 88 12.20 -13.83 5.37
C LEU A 88 12.44 -14.52 4.02
N VAL A 89 12.12 -15.81 3.96
CA VAL A 89 12.26 -16.61 2.75
C VAL A 89 10.91 -17.18 2.29
N PRO A 90 10.67 -17.31 0.98
CA PRO A 90 9.50 -18.01 0.48
C PRO A 90 9.49 -19.45 0.95
N ALA A 91 8.36 -19.93 1.45
CA ALA A 91 8.18 -21.34 1.79
C ALA A 91 8.14 -22.16 0.50
N THR A 92 8.99 -23.17 0.41
CA THR A 92 9.05 -24.09 -0.73
C THR A 92 8.23 -25.37 -0.49
N THR A 93 8.00 -25.70 0.76
CA THR A 93 7.23 -26.89 1.20
C THR A 93 6.50 -26.58 2.50
N GLY A 94 5.40 -27.27 2.74
CA GLY A 94 4.64 -27.18 4.01
C GLY A 94 3.87 -25.85 4.14
N THR A 95 3.41 -25.62 5.37
CA THR A 95 2.68 -24.38 5.72
C THR A 95 3.70 -23.31 6.08
N PRO A 96 3.70 -22.12 5.42
CA PRO A 96 4.57 -21.02 5.80
C PRO A 96 4.20 -20.48 7.19
N ASP A 97 5.14 -19.79 7.85
CA ASP A 97 4.86 -19.15 9.14
C ASP A 97 3.79 -18.07 8.98
N ILE A 98 3.86 -17.30 7.89
CA ILE A 98 2.82 -16.36 7.51
C ILE A 98 2.30 -16.61 6.11
N VAL A 99 0.98 -16.57 5.96
CA VAL A 99 0.26 -16.59 4.69
C VAL A 99 -0.19 -15.17 4.39
N MET A 100 0.05 -14.71 3.18
CA MET A 100 -0.30 -13.37 2.75
C MET A 100 -1.56 -13.37 1.90
N HIS A 101 -2.40 -12.35 2.11
CA HIS A 101 -3.54 -12.07 1.26
C HIS A 101 -3.70 -10.57 1.09
N TYR A 102 -4.05 -10.11 -0.12
CA TYR A 102 -4.28 -8.68 -0.36
C TYR A 102 -5.71 -8.40 -0.81
N TYR A 103 -6.17 -7.19 -0.51
CA TYR A 103 -7.39 -6.63 -1.10
C TYR A 103 -7.06 -5.31 -1.77
N PHE A 104 -7.48 -5.17 -3.00
CA PHE A 104 -7.44 -3.89 -3.69
C PHE A 104 -8.87 -3.34 -3.76
N LEU A 105 -9.09 -2.24 -3.03
CA LEU A 105 -10.40 -1.60 -2.91
C LEU A 105 -10.43 -0.36 -3.81
N SER A 106 -11.43 -0.23 -4.66
CA SER A 106 -11.62 0.95 -5.50
C SER A 106 -13.08 1.41 -5.49
N GLY A 107 -13.26 2.71 -5.40
CA GLY A 107 -14.57 3.34 -5.41
C GLY A 107 -14.50 4.83 -5.70
N PRO A 108 -15.64 5.50 -5.95
CA PRO A 108 -15.67 6.94 -6.15
C PRO A 108 -15.36 7.68 -4.84
N ASN A 109 -14.70 8.81 -4.98
CA ASN A 109 -14.39 9.70 -3.87
C ASN A 109 -15.67 10.44 -3.43
N SER A 110 -16.40 9.88 -2.48
CA SER A 110 -17.46 10.64 -1.82
C SER A 110 -17.32 10.52 -0.31
N GLU A 111 -16.70 11.51 0.31
CA GLU A 111 -16.61 11.60 1.77
C GLU A 111 -17.97 11.54 2.49
N SER A 112 -19.04 11.88 1.78
CA SER A 112 -20.38 11.97 2.34
C SER A 112 -21.15 10.65 2.37
N GLN A 113 -20.89 9.72 1.47
CA GLN A 113 -21.63 8.45 1.41
C GLN A 113 -21.14 7.38 2.37
N PHE A 114 -19.90 7.49 2.86
CA PHE A 114 -19.28 6.45 3.67
C PHE A 114 -19.45 6.61 5.18
N ARG A 115 -19.73 7.80 5.68
CA ARG A 115 -19.98 8.01 7.12
C ARG A 115 -21.19 7.23 7.65
N GLY A 116 -22.17 6.92 6.80
CA GLY A 116 -23.38 6.19 7.19
C GLY A 116 -23.28 4.66 7.07
N GLN A 117 -22.32 4.14 6.30
CA GLN A 117 -22.22 2.70 6.04
C GLN A 117 -21.25 1.94 6.97
N PHE A 118 -20.44 2.67 7.72
CA PHE A 118 -19.43 2.09 8.63
C PHE A 118 -19.88 1.93 10.07
N VAL A 119 -21.16 2.15 10.37
CA VAL A 119 -21.73 2.03 11.71
C VAL A 119 -22.31 0.63 11.99
N GLY A 120 -21.98 -0.36 11.20
CA GLY A 120 -22.45 -1.74 11.36
C GLY A 120 -21.30 -2.72 11.53
N ALA A 121 -21.52 -3.78 12.29
CA ALA A 121 -20.57 -4.80 12.70
C ALA A 121 -19.98 -5.68 11.57
N VAL A 122 -20.24 -5.36 10.29
CA VAL A 122 -19.64 -6.05 9.13
C VAL A 122 -19.04 -4.98 8.23
N PRO A 123 -17.72 -5.03 7.94
CA PRO A 123 -17.12 -4.13 6.99
C PRO A 123 -17.86 -4.25 5.64
N PRO A 124 -18.30 -3.15 5.01
CA PRO A 124 -19.07 -3.19 3.76
C PRO A 124 -18.29 -3.82 2.59
N TRP A 125 -17.00 -4.03 2.78
CA TRP A 125 -16.12 -4.67 1.82
C TRP A 125 -16.03 -6.18 1.98
N GLY A 126 -16.66 -6.78 3.01
CA GLY A 126 -16.59 -8.20 3.28
C GLY A 126 -15.15 -8.71 3.50
N LEU A 127 -14.30 -7.85 4.10
CA LEU A 127 -13.00 -8.30 4.57
C LEU A 127 -13.20 -9.11 5.86
N PRO A 128 -12.33 -10.11 6.12
CA PRO A 128 -12.33 -10.82 7.39
C PRO A 128 -12.20 -9.85 8.57
N ASP A 129 -12.89 -10.16 9.65
CA ASP A 129 -12.79 -9.38 10.88
C ASP A 129 -11.36 -9.42 11.40
N PHE A 130 -10.85 -8.25 11.73
CA PHE A 130 -9.62 -8.07 12.45
C PHE A 130 -9.89 -6.97 13.47
N GLU A 131 -9.56 -7.18 14.72
CA GLU A 131 -9.78 -6.21 15.80
C GLU A 131 -8.93 -4.95 15.58
N MET A 132 -9.31 -4.17 14.60
CA MET A 132 -8.81 -2.82 14.44
C MET A 132 -9.75 -1.90 15.22
N THR A 133 -9.28 -1.40 16.32
CA THR A 133 -9.95 -0.32 17.05
C THR A 133 -10.08 0.87 16.12
N THR A 134 -11.27 1.07 15.59
CA THR A 134 -11.67 2.23 14.80
C THR A 134 -11.26 2.24 13.35
N THR A 135 -12.15 1.80 12.53
CA THR A 135 -11.80 1.83 11.14
C THR A 135 -12.77 2.58 10.28
N SER A 136 -12.58 3.86 10.22
CA SER A 136 -13.02 4.59 9.06
C SER A 136 -11.93 4.44 7.98
N PHE A 137 -12.10 3.47 7.08
CA PHE A 137 -11.34 3.48 5.84
C PHE A 137 -11.82 4.69 5.02
N LYS A 138 -10.97 5.66 4.83
CA LYS A 138 -11.21 6.66 3.80
C LYS A 138 -10.87 6.01 2.47
N ILE A 139 -11.90 5.67 1.71
CA ILE A 139 -11.73 5.11 0.38
C ILE A 139 -11.59 6.28 -0.56
N PHE A 140 -10.42 6.41 -1.16
CA PHE A 140 -10.15 7.41 -2.17
C PHE A 140 -10.54 6.85 -3.54
N GLU A 141 -10.93 7.74 -4.45
CA GLU A 141 -11.30 7.47 -5.85
C GLU A 141 -10.36 6.53 -6.61
N GLN A 142 -9.24 6.14 -5.99
CA GLN A 142 -8.05 5.73 -6.68
C GLN A 142 -7.42 4.45 -6.19
N GLY A 143 -7.83 3.94 -5.06
CA GLY A 143 -7.43 2.63 -4.59
C GLY A 143 -6.82 2.62 -3.20
N THR A 144 -7.28 1.66 -2.44
CA THR A 144 -6.71 1.28 -1.15
C THR A 144 -6.19 -0.14 -1.25
N LEU A 145 -4.92 -0.33 -0.97
CA LEU A 145 -4.33 -1.66 -0.82
C LEU A 145 -4.39 -2.06 0.66
N VAL A 146 -5.07 -3.16 0.95
CA VAL A 146 -5.03 -3.84 2.24
C VAL A 146 -4.16 -5.08 2.07
N LEU A 147 -3.24 -5.32 2.99
CA LEU A 147 -2.39 -6.49 3.00
C LEU A 147 -2.52 -7.15 4.38
N ASP A 148 -2.97 -8.40 4.38
CA ASP A 148 -3.10 -9.23 5.57
C ASP A 148 -1.97 -10.23 5.64
N PHE A 149 -1.38 -10.35 6.85
CA PHE A 149 -0.52 -11.45 7.21
C PHE A 149 -1.27 -12.34 8.20
N ILE A 150 -1.38 -13.59 7.85
CA ILE A 150 -2.17 -14.60 8.50
C ILE A 150 -1.19 -15.61 9.08
N ASP A 151 -1.31 -15.94 10.36
CA ASP A 151 -0.60 -17.07 10.97
C ASP A 151 -0.90 -18.34 10.19
N GLY A 152 0.12 -18.95 9.62
CA GLY A 152 -0.07 -20.11 8.74
C GLY A 152 -0.79 -21.25 9.40
N PRO A 153 -0.32 -21.76 10.58
CA PRO A 153 -0.96 -22.81 11.33
C PRO A 153 -2.36 -22.48 11.87
N LYS A 154 -2.54 -21.30 12.47
CA LYS A 154 -3.80 -20.93 13.14
C LYS A 154 -4.83 -20.31 12.22
N ARG A 155 -4.42 -19.87 11.03
CA ARG A 155 -5.29 -19.19 10.04
C ARG A 155 -5.96 -17.93 10.60
N GLN A 156 -5.29 -17.22 11.50
CA GLN A 156 -5.72 -15.98 12.10
C GLN A 156 -4.89 -14.82 11.55
N ILE A 157 -5.54 -13.69 11.26
CA ILE A 157 -4.82 -12.49 10.85
C ILE A 157 -4.03 -11.98 12.06
N VAL A 158 -2.72 -11.81 11.88
CA VAL A 158 -1.81 -11.31 12.92
C VAL A 158 -1.31 -9.91 12.63
N TRP A 159 -1.38 -9.48 11.39
CA TRP A 159 -1.02 -8.13 10.98
C TRP A 159 -1.85 -7.71 9.76
N ARG A 160 -2.35 -6.49 9.79
CA ARG A 160 -3.04 -5.86 8.66
C ARG A 160 -2.43 -4.51 8.38
N GLY A 161 -2.00 -4.31 7.16
CA GLY A 161 -1.53 -3.04 6.67
C GLY A 161 -2.48 -2.45 5.65
N VAL A 162 -2.60 -1.12 5.66
CA VAL A 162 -3.44 -0.36 4.73
C VAL A 162 -2.63 0.76 4.12
N ALA A 163 -2.57 0.79 2.80
CA ALA A 163 -1.96 1.87 2.03
C ALA A 163 -3.03 2.56 1.18
N GLU A 164 -3.21 3.84 1.40
CA GLU A 164 -4.11 4.70 0.65
C GLU A 164 -3.28 5.60 -0.26
N ALA A 165 -3.49 5.52 -1.55
CA ALA A 165 -2.77 6.32 -2.53
C ALA A 165 -3.70 6.85 -3.61
N GLU A 166 -3.50 8.10 -3.98
CA GLU A 166 -4.13 8.63 -5.18
C GLU A 166 -3.49 8.01 -6.43
N VAL A 167 -4.26 7.22 -7.19
CA VAL A 167 -3.85 6.69 -8.49
C VAL A 167 -4.41 7.60 -9.58
N ASN A 168 -3.65 8.57 -10.03
CA ASN A 168 -4.07 9.38 -11.17
C ASN A 168 -4.23 8.49 -12.41
N ARG A 169 -5.46 8.39 -12.92
CA ARG A 169 -5.80 7.56 -14.10
C ARG A 169 -5.06 8.02 -15.37
N GLN A 170 -4.61 9.27 -15.41
CA GLN A 170 -3.81 9.82 -16.52
C GLN A 170 -2.34 9.38 -16.47
N ASN A 171 -1.88 8.78 -15.37
CA ASN A 171 -0.51 8.29 -15.30
C ASN A 171 -0.31 7.12 -16.27
N SER A 172 0.89 7.04 -16.86
CA SER A 172 1.29 5.87 -17.66
C SER A 172 1.25 4.58 -16.81
N PRO A 173 1.08 3.42 -17.44
CA PRO A 173 1.15 2.13 -16.74
C PRO A 173 2.38 2.01 -15.85
N ALA A 174 3.56 2.31 -16.38
CA ALA A 174 4.82 2.22 -15.64
C ALA A 174 4.84 3.12 -14.38
N LYS A 175 4.27 4.33 -14.47
CA LYS A 175 4.19 5.24 -13.33
C LYS A 175 3.21 4.76 -12.27
N ARG A 176 2.12 4.09 -12.69
CA ARG A 176 1.18 3.45 -11.76
C ARG A 176 1.82 2.26 -11.05
N ASP A 177 2.55 1.42 -11.77
CA ASP A 177 3.29 0.29 -11.20
C ASP A 177 4.35 0.76 -10.21
N GLN A 178 5.09 1.81 -10.54
CA GLN A 178 6.03 2.43 -9.62
C GLN A 178 5.36 2.90 -8.33
N ARG A 179 4.23 3.61 -8.43
CA ARG A 179 3.48 4.07 -7.26
C ARG A 179 2.96 2.92 -6.38
N LEU A 180 2.54 1.84 -7.00
CA LEU A 180 2.11 0.64 -6.27
C LEU A 180 3.29 0.02 -5.50
N ARG A 181 4.46 -0.08 -6.12
CA ARG A 181 5.68 -0.54 -5.42
C ARG A 181 6.07 0.39 -4.27
N GLU A 182 5.98 1.69 -4.48
CA GLU A 182 6.22 2.68 -3.43
C GLU A 182 5.23 2.49 -2.26
N ALA A 183 3.95 2.30 -2.57
CA ALA A 183 2.91 2.07 -1.55
C ALA A 183 3.18 0.81 -0.73
N VAL A 184 3.53 -0.29 -1.37
CA VAL A 184 3.93 -1.54 -0.69
C VAL A 184 5.19 -1.32 0.15
N GLY A 185 6.19 -0.63 -0.38
CA GLY A 185 7.42 -0.32 0.36
C GLY A 185 7.16 0.51 1.62
N GLU A 186 6.35 1.57 1.50
CA GLU A 186 5.98 2.40 2.66
C GLU A 186 5.15 1.62 3.68
N LEU A 187 4.21 0.78 3.21
CA LEU A 187 3.39 -0.05 4.06
C LEU A 187 4.24 -1.03 4.87
N LEU A 188 5.15 -1.74 4.22
CA LEU A 188 5.99 -2.75 4.86
C LEU A 188 7.09 -2.17 5.75
N LYS A 189 7.33 -0.85 5.76
CA LYS A 189 8.12 -0.21 6.84
C LYS A 189 7.44 -0.36 8.22
N LYS A 190 6.15 -0.67 8.25
CA LYS A 190 5.41 -0.96 9.49
C LYS A 190 5.51 -2.42 9.95
N TYR A 191 6.15 -3.29 9.15
CA TYR A 191 6.35 -4.71 9.46
C TYR A 191 7.85 -5.04 9.64
N PRO A 192 8.27 -5.84 10.63
CA PRO A 192 7.45 -6.24 11.78
C PRO A 192 7.13 -5.04 12.68
N PRO A 193 6.01 -5.12 13.45
CA PRO A 193 5.65 -4.03 14.34
C PRO A 193 6.67 -3.88 15.47
N LYS A 194 6.90 -2.63 15.89
CA LYS A 194 7.74 -2.35 17.06
C LYS A 194 6.88 -2.51 18.32
N ILE A 195 6.97 -3.65 18.96
CA ILE A 195 6.31 -3.87 20.24
C ILE A 195 7.10 -3.10 21.30
N LYS A 196 6.50 -2.07 21.87
CA LYS A 196 7.08 -1.40 23.05
C LYS A 196 6.92 -2.35 24.23
N LYS A 197 8.04 -2.81 24.75
CA LYS A 197 8.09 -3.52 26.02
C LYS A 197 7.73 -2.60 27.17
#